data_ff9e997619fde83a76c536e8481c98d9
#
_entry.id   ff9e997619fde83a76c536e8481c98d9
#
_cell.length_a   1.000
_cell.length_b   1.000
_cell.length_c   1.000
_cell.angle_alpha   90.00
_cell.angle_beta   90.00
_cell.angle_gamma   90.00
#
_symmetry.space_group_name_H-M   'P 1'
#
loop_
_entity.id
_entity.type
_entity.pdbx_description
1 polymer ?
#
loop_
_entity_poly.entity_id
_entity_poly.type
_entity_poly.pdbx_seq_one_letter_code
_entity_poly.pdbx_strand_id
1 'polypeptide(L)'
;MENKNNKRVFTILCIDGGGIRGIVPARILQEIEERTGKPIAELFDMVGGPSTGAIVGAGLVVPDPDEPHKPKHSALELKNFYYQHGPKIFPEMKFKSLRKLSTNVMYDPKPLEDALADNFGDAKMKDALTHLMIPATDIKNFRPVWINSFKGKKDMSPEGWSSMPMKDAVRAATTAPTFFPSKYYKTTPNEDMPNVTHRHALIDGGFFAGNTMRRMMTQAKKLAPPDAEIVMVHIGTGDVDHSLSPEEFNKLGPIGLVSKGNGNLLISLVTSMGALDIEDDLREELGDKLLSFDGFINKAENPDDPTPTMDDASLENLKALERFAERIIKENNTEMDRLCKVLKDRTIAEERHLESQQALQTLCEKLGEPKTVKSLARLYRKILNYASGIENAGSKAEPGDEELQRLARRLTETHKNDLDKIYNVIQDKLENQSKIMNNLREVGDDLSKFFKKAVGPDRKPPANDDDNNPDAPANSDKPPAGGLNQTPKRKFGPKW
;
A
#
# COMPACT_ATOMS: atom_id res chain seq x y z
N MET A 1 1.54 -9.27 36.94
CA MET A 1 1.82 -9.81 35.61
C MET A 1 1.59 -8.69 34.63
N GLU A 2 2.64 -8.05 34.17
CA GLU A 2 2.55 -6.96 33.20
C GLU A 2 2.02 -7.49 31.87
N ASN A 3 0.99 -6.84 31.38
CA ASN A 3 0.34 -7.19 30.10
C ASN A 3 1.29 -6.79 28.95
N LYS A 4 2.09 -7.71 28.46
CA LYS A 4 3.11 -7.53 27.42
C LYS A 4 2.56 -7.27 26.02
N ASN A 5 1.23 -7.05 25.86
CA ASN A 5 0.53 -7.12 24.57
C ASN A 5 -0.09 -5.78 24.10
N ASN A 6 0.61 -4.66 24.23
CA ASN A 6 0.10 -3.40 23.66
C ASN A 6 1.01 -2.87 22.53
N LYS A 7 1.61 -3.76 21.75
CA LYS A 7 2.30 -3.34 20.52
C LYS A 7 1.27 -3.11 19.43
N ARG A 8 1.37 -1.96 18.74
CA ARG A 8 0.62 -1.72 17.51
C ARG A 8 1.00 -2.77 16.48
N VAL A 9 0.02 -3.24 15.71
CA VAL A 9 0.25 -4.22 14.63
C VAL A 9 -0.08 -3.52 13.32
N PHE A 10 0.85 -3.57 12.36
CA PHE A 10 0.62 -3.15 10.98
C PHE A 10 0.45 -4.40 10.13
N THR A 11 -0.71 -4.55 9.52
CA THR A 11 -1.10 -5.76 8.79
C THR A 11 -1.03 -5.56 7.28
N ILE A 12 -0.44 -6.53 6.60
CA ILE A 12 -0.27 -6.55 5.15
C ILE A 12 -1.00 -7.77 4.59
N LEU A 13 -1.80 -7.56 3.54
CA LEU A 13 -2.42 -8.61 2.75
C LEU A 13 -1.84 -8.60 1.33
N CYS A 14 -1.10 -9.63 0.97
CA CYS A 14 -0.59 -9.86 -0.38
C CYS A 14 -1.38 -11.00 -1.03
N ILE A 15 -1.95 -10.76 -2.21
CA ILE A 15 -2.79 -11.70 -2.95
C ILE A 15 -2.14 -11.99 -4.29
N ASP A 16 -1.96 -13.26 -4.61
CA ASP A 16 -1.30 -13.66 -5.85
C ASP A 16 -2.15 -13.45 -7.11
N GLY A 17 -1.45 -13.41 -8.24
CA GLY A 17 -2.05 -13.49 -9.56
C GLY A 17 -2.43 -14.91 -9.95
N GLY A 18 -3.36 -15.06 -10.90
CA GLY A 18 -3.78 -16.41 -11.33
C GLY A 18 -5.00 -16.44 -12.25
N GLY A 19 -5.40 -15.31 -12.80
CA GLY A 19 -6.56 -15.23 -13.70
C GLY A 19 -7.85 -15.66 -13.01
N ILE A 20 -8.57 -16.66 -13.56
CA ILE A 20 -9.82 -17.17 -12.99
C ILE A 20 -9.64 -17.79 -11.60
N ARG A 21 -8.42 -18.22 -11.25
CA ARG A 21 -8.12 -18.81 -9.94
C ARG A 21 -8.22 -17.80 -8.79
N GLY A 22 -8.46 -16.50 -9.06
CA GLY A 22 -8.77 -15.49 -8.06
C GLY A 22 -10.00 -15.79 -7.19
N ILE A 23 -10.81 -16.77 -7.57
CA ILE A 23 -11.88 -17.31 -6.73
C ILE A 23 -11.35 -17.92 -5.42
N VAL A 24 -10.11 -18.47 -5.45
CA VAL A 24 -9.46 -19.09 -4.29
C VAL A 24 -9.19 -18.06 -3.20
N PRO A 25 -8.43 -16.98 -3.44
CA PRO A 25 -8.23 -15.96 -2.43
C PRO A 25 -9.53 -15.27 -2.02
N ALA A 26 -10.49 -15.05 -2.93
CA ALA A 26 -11.77 -14.45 -2.59
C ALA A 26 -12.56 -15.33 -1.59
N ARG A 27 -12.55 -16.68 -1.72
CA ARG A 27 -13.21 -17.60 -0.77
C ARG A 27 -12.47 -17.64 0.59
N ILE A 28 -11.13 -17.62 0.57
CA ILE A 28 -10.33 -17.57 1.81
C ILE A 28 -10.60 -16.26 2.56
N LEU A 29 -10.67 -15.13 1.85
CA LEU A 29 -10.97 -13.83 2.44
C LEU A 29 -12.41 -13.73 2.95
N GLN A 30 -13.36 -14.38 2.28
CA GLN A 30 -14.72 -14.54 2.79
C GLN A 30 -14.73 -15.24 4.15
N GLU A 31 -13.95 -16.31 4.34
CA GLU A 31 -13.80 -16.99 5.63
C GLU A 31 -13.25 -16.08 6.72
N ILE A 32 -12.27 -15.22 6.38
CA ILE A 32 -11.71 -14.23 7.31
C ILE A 32 -12.80 -13.21 7.72
N GLU A 33 -13.59 -12.70 6.78
CA GLU A 33 -14.70 -11.79 7.08
C GLU A 33 -15.77 -12.47 7.96
N GLU A 34 -16.13 -13.71 7.67
CA GLU A 34 -17.10 -14.50 8.45
C GLU A 34 -16.61 -14.75 9.88
N ARG A 35 -15.34 -15.14 10.06
CA ARG A 35 -14.77 -15.39 11.40
C ARG A 35 -14.56 -14.11 12.20
N THR A 36 -14.20 -13.01 11.55
CA THR A 36 -13.90 -11.74 12.23
C THR A 36 -15.15 -10.89 12.46
N GLY A 37 -16.15 -11.01 11.59
CA GLY A 37 -17.32 -10.15 11.54
C GLY A 37 -17.02 -8.74 11.04
N LYS A 38 -15.88 -8.53 10.36
CA LYS A 38 -15.40 -7.25 9.87
C LYS A 38 -14.99 -7.34 8.40
N PRO A 39 -15.20 -6.29 7.58
CA PRO A 39 -14.71 -6.27 6.21
C PRO A 39 -13.18 -6.21 6.15
N ILE A 40 -12.59 -6.76 5.11
CA ILE A 40 -11.13 -6.81 4.92
C ILE A 40 -10.50 -5.41 4.99
N ALA A 41 -11.16 -4.39 4.47
CA ALA A 41 -10.68 -3.00 4.52
C ALA A 41 -10.43 -2.47 5.95
N GLU A 42 -11.11 -3.01 6.96
CA GLU A 42 -10.91 -2.66 8.37
C GLU A 42 -9.84 -3.53 9.05
N LEU A 43 -9.50 -4.68 8.46
CA LEU A 43 -8.61 -5.67 9.04
C LEU A 43 -7.14 -5.49 8.61
N PHE A 44 -6.90 -4.87 7.44
CA PHE A 44 -5.57 -4.73 6.88
C PHE A 44 -5.20 -3.28 6.58
N ASP A 45 -3.97 -2.87 6.99
CA ASP A 45 -3.41 -1.55 6.71
C ASP A 45 -2.94 -1.40 5.28
N MET A 46 -2.49 -2.49 4.68
CA MET A 46 -2.02 -2.52 3.31
C MET A 46 -2.50 -3.76 2.58
N VAL A 47 -3.05 -3.56 1.40
CA VAL A 47 -3.53 -4.63 0.51
C VAL A 47 -2.86 -4.48 -0.85
N GLY A 48 -2.55 -5.59 -1.52
CA GLY A 48 -2.02 -5.53 -2.88
C GLY A 48 -1.80 -6.89 -3.49
N GLY A 49 -1.49 -6.87 -4.78
CA GLY A 49 -1.21 -8.06 -5.56
C GLY A 49 -1.23 -7.80 -7.06
N PRO A 50 -0.64 -8.68 -7.87
CA PRO A 50 -0.66 -8.59 -9.33
C PRO A 50 -1.94 -9.22 -9.92
N SER A 51 -2.26 -8.88 -11.16
CA SER A 51 -3.28 -9.56 -11.96
C SER A 51 -4.62 -9.69 -11.22
N THR A 52 -5.14 -10.91 -11.05
CA THR A 52 -6.36 -11.18 -10.29
C THR A 52 -6.27 -10.73 -8.83
N GLY A 53 -5.06 -10.76 -8.22
CA GLY A 53 -4.82 -10.20 -6.89
C GLY A 53 -5.12 -8.70 -6.82
N ALA A 54 -4.91 -7.96 -7.93
CA ALA A 54 -5.31 -6.56 -8.02
C ALA A 54 -6.84 -6.41 -8.10
N ILE A 55 -7.56 -7.32 -8.78
CA ILE A 55 -9.03 -7.30 -8.82
C ILE A 55 -9.60 -7.49 -7.40
N VAL A 56 -9.15 -8.54 -6.70
CA VAL A 56 -9.64 -8.87 -5.36
C VAL A 56 -9.22 -7.77 -4.38
N GLY A 57 -7.93 -7.43 -4.35
CA GLY A 57 -7.40 -6.44 -3.40
C GLY A 57 -8.03 -5.06 -3.56
N ALA A 58 -8.14 -4.54 -4.79
CA ALA A 58 -8.78 -3.25 -5.04
C ALA A 58 -10.29 -3.31 -4.76
N GLY A 59 -10.95 -4.43 -5.11
CA GLY A 59 -12.38 -4.62 -4.87
C GLY A 59 -12.75 -4.58 -3.38
N LEU A 60 -11.88 -5.11 -2.52
CA LEU A 60 -12.10 -5.11 -1.06
C LEU A 60 -11.91 -3.75 -0.40
N VAL A 61 -11.23 -2.82 -1.07
CA VAL A 61 -10.88 -1.51 -0.49
C VAL A 61 -11.45 -0.32 -1.28
N VAL A 62 -12.20 -0.57 -2.36
CA VAL A 62 -12.92 0.50 -3.06
C VAL A 62 -14.05 1.02 -2.17
N PRO A 63 -14.16 2.34 -1.95
CA PRO A 63 -15.23 2.90 -1.14
C PRO A 63 -16.60 2.73 -1.82
N ASP A 64 -17.63 2.52 -1.01
CA ASP A 64 -19.01 2.63 -1.44
C ASP A 64 -19.33 4.09 -1.82
N PRO A 65 -19.96 4.36 -2.97
CA PRO A 65 -20.27 5.73 -3.38
C PRO A 65 -21.28 6.45 -2.45
N ASP A 66 -22.18 5.71 -1.80
CA ASP A 66 -23.19 6.25 -0.89
C ASP A 66 -22.68 6.32 0.55
N GLU A 67 -21.80 5.38 0.96
CA GLU A 67 -21.15 5.33 2.27
C GLU A 67 -19.62 5.30 2.14
N PRO A 68 -18.94 6.43 1.82
CA PRO A 68 -17.51 6.46 1.42
C PRO A 68 -16.50 5.96 2.48
N HIS A 69 -16.93 5.69 3.69
CA HIS A 69 -16.15 5.10 4.78
C HIS A 69 -16.28 3.57 4.87
N LYS A 70 -17.16 2.97 4.07
CA LYS A 70 -17.35 1.52 3.98
C LYS A 70 -16.86 0.98 2.64
N PRO A 71 -16.40 -0.28 2.59
CA PRO A 71 -16.10 -0.92 1.30
C PRO A 71 -17.38 -1.18 0.53
N LYS A 72 -17.31 -1.01 -0.80
CA LYS A 72 -18.40 -1.30 -1.71
C LYS A 72 -18.71 -2.80 -1.81
N HIS A 73 -17.69 -3.65 -1.64
CA HIS A 73 -17.82 -5.09 -1.82
C HIS A 73 -17.28 -5.85 -0.62
N SER A 74 -17.98 -6.92 -0.25
CA SER A 74 -17.50 -8.00 0.59
C SER A 74 -16.68 -9.01 -0.21
N ALA A 75 -15.90 -9.85 0.47
CA ALA A 75 -15.17 -10.94 -0.18
C ALA A 75 -16.11 -11.96 -0.85
N LEU A 76 -17.30 -12.19 -0.30
CA LEU A 76 -18.34 -13.00 -0.94
C LEU A 76 -18.79 -12.43 -2.29
N GLU A 77 -19.01 -11.12 -2.38
CA GLU A 77 -19.40 -10.47 -3.63
C GLU A 77 -18.27 -10.54 -4.66
N LEU A 78 -17.01 -10.41 -4.23
CA LEU A 78 -15.86 -10.61 -5.12
C LEU A 78 -15.69 -12.07 -5.57
N LYS A 79 -15.99 -13.05 -4.71
CA LYS A 79 -16.08 -14.45 -5.17
C LYS A 79 -17.15 -14.60 -6.25
N ASN A 80 -18.33 -14.01 -6.05
CA ASN A 80 -19.43 -14.04 -7.00
C ASN A 80 -19.09 -13.30 -8.31
N PHE A 81 -18.24 -12.27 -8.27
CA PHE A 81 -17.72 -11.60 -9.46
C PHE A 81 -17.13 -12.61 -10.46
N TYR A 82 -16.36 -13.61 -10.01
CA TYR A 82 -15.76 -14.61 -10.88
C TYR A 82 -16.82 -15.52 -11.52
N TYR A 83 -17.89 -15.88 -10.80
CA TYR A 83 -19.00 -16.63 -11.36
C TYR A 83 -19.79 -15.85 -12.42
N GLN A 84 -19.99 -14.55 -12.19
CA GLN A 84 -20.79 -13.68 -13.07
C GLN A 84 -20.03 -13.23 -14.32
N HIS A 85 -18.75 -12.88 -14.15
CA HIS A 85 -17.95 -12.24 -15.20
C HIS A 85 -16.93 -13.18 -15.82
N GLY A 86 -16.44 -14.18 -15.09
CA GLY A 86 -15.42 -15.12 -15.56
C GLY A 86 -15.75 -15.75 -16.93
N PRO A 87 -16.96 -16.36 -17.11
CA PRO A 87 -17.33 -16.96 -18.39
C PRO A 87 -17.46 -15.96 -19.55
N LYS A 88 -17.70 -14.68 -19.27
CA LYS A 88 -17.74 -13.60 -20.28
C LYS A 88 -16.35 -13.12 -20.65
N ILE A 89 -15.46 -13.04 -19.66
CA ILE A 89 -14.06 -12.61 -19.82
C ILE A 89 -13.25 -13.70 -20.53
N PHE A 90 -13.47 -14.96 -20.14
CA PHE A 90 -12.80 -16.15 -20.67
C PHE A 90 -13.82 -17.14 -21.29
N PRO A 91 -14.47 -16.77 -22.41
CA PRO A 91 -15.44 -17.64 -23.04
C PRO A 91 -14.79 -18.93 -23.57
N GLU A 92 -15.52 -20.03 -23.49
CA GLU A 92 -15.11 -21.26 -24.17
C GLU A 92 -14.94 -21.03 -25.67
N MET A 93 -13.73 -21.18 -26.14
CA MET A 93 -13.42 -21.03 -27.55
C MET A 93 -13.53 -22.38 -28.26
N LYS A 94 -14.71 -22.69 -28.81
CA LYS A 94 -14.93 -23.89 -29.64
C LYS A 94 -14.04 -23.93 -30.89
N PHE A 95 -13.47 -22.78 -31.31
CA PHE A 95 -12.55 -22.64 -32.45
C PHE A 95 -11.33 -21.77 -32.08
N LYS A 96 -10.52 -22.25 -31.14
CA LYS A 96 -9.27 -21.54 -30.68
C LYS A 96 -8.29 -21.25 -31.83
N SER A 97 -8.37 -21.95 -32.97
CA SER A 97 -7.36 -21.87 -34.04
C SER A 97 -7.57 -20.72 -35.04
N LEU A 98 -8.80 -20.31 -35.35
CA LEU A 98 -9.06 -19.31 -36.39
C LEU A 98 -8.92 -17.87 -35.94
N ARG A 99 -9.24 -17.56 -34.66
CA ARG A 99 -9.08 -16.21 -34.12
C ARG A 99 -7.63 -15.86 -33.78
N LYS A 100 -6.80 -16.87 -33.43
CA LYS A 100 -5.35 -16.71 -33.23
C LYS A 100 -4.60 -16.27 -34.49
N LEU A 101 -5.13 -16.56 -35.68
CA LEU A 101 -4.50 -16.13 -36.93
C LEU A 101 -4.83 -14.70 -37.32
N SER A 102 -5.90 -14.10 -36.78
CA SER A 102 -6.36 -12.77 -37.17
C SER A 102 -6.16 -11.69 -36.12
N THR A 103 -5.93 -12.05 -34.86
CA THR A 103 -5.68 -11.08 -33.76
C THR A 103 -4.47 -11.48 -32.94
N ASN A 104 -3.66 -10.49 -32.55
CA ASN A 104 -2.43 -10.70 -31.75
C ASN A 104 -2.73 -11.04 -30.27
N VAL A 105 -4.01 -11.13 -29.85
CA VAL A 105 -4.44 -11.39 -28.46
C VAL A 105 -5.57 -12.42 -28.43
N MET A 106 -5.71 -13.11 -27.30
CA MET A 106 -6.65 -14.23 -27.18
C MET A 106 -8.08 -13.81 -26.86
N TYR A 107 -8.24 -12.76 -26.04
CA TYR A 107 -9.54 -12.35 -25.52
C TYR A 107 -9.87 -10.90 -25.88
N ASP A 108 -11.16 -10.62 -26.04
CA ASP A 108 -11.69 -9.28 -26.14
C ASP A 108 -11.55 -8.59 -24.76
N PRO A 109 -10.93 -7.42 -24.68
CA PRO A 109 -10.80 -6.72 -23.39
C PRO A 109 -12.12 -6.14 -22.87
N LYS A 110 -13.15 -5.97 -23.74
CA LYS A 110 -14.36 -5.26 -23.38
C LYS A 110 -15.14 -5.89 -22.22
N PRO A 111 -15.37 -7.22 -22.13
CA PRO A 111 -16.06 -7.80 -20.97
C PRO A 111 -15.34 -7.55 -19.64
N LEU A 112 -14.01 -7.57 -19.64
CA LEU A 112 -13.23 -7.22 -18.45
C LEU A 112 -13.35 -5.73 -18.14
N GLU A 113 -13.21 -4.85 -19.13
CA GLU A 113 -13.31 -3.39 -18.95
C GLU A 113 -14.70 -2.97 -18.44
N ASP A 114 -15.78 -3.57 -18.96
CA ASP A 114 -17.14 -3.34 -18.50
C ASP A 114 -17.29 -3.79 -17.02
N ALA A 115 -16.83 -5.00 -16.68
CA ALA A 115 -16.87 -5.50 -15.31
C ALA A 115 -16.09 -4.61 -14.33
N LEU A 116 -14.92 -4.12 -14.74
CA LEU A 116 -14.13 -3.20 -13.90
C LEU A 116 -14.80 -1.84 -13.76
N ALA A 117 -15.45 -1.33 -14.82
CA ALA A 117 -16.18 -0.07 -14.76
C ALA A 117 -17.37 -0.15 -13.79
N ASP A 118 -18.13 -1.25 -13.81
CA ASP A 118 -19.28 -1.49 -12.93
C ASP A 118 -18.83 -1.60 -11.45
N ASN A 119 -17.71 -2.26 -11.21
CA ASN A 119 -17.23 -2.49 -9.86
C ASN A 119 -16.53 -1.28 -9.23
N PHE A 120 -15.72 -0.55 -10.00
CA PHE A 120 -14.89 0.54 -9.46
C PHE A 120 -15.45 1.94 -9.73
N GLY A 121 -16.40 2.09 -10.68
CA GLY A 121 -16.97 3.40 -11.00
C GLY A 121 -15.92 4.45 -11.34
N ASP A 122 -15.97 5.59 -10.66
CA ASP A 122 -15.04 6.71 -10.81
C ASP A 122 -14.01 6.82 -9.69
N ALA A 123 -13.95 5.85 -8.78
CA ALA A 123 -12.99 5.82 -7.70
C ALA A 123 -11.55 5.86 -8.25
N LYS A 124 -10.71 6.67 -7.60
CA LYS A 124 -9.27 6.77 -7.89
C LYS A 124 -8.47 5.97 -6.87
N MET A 125 -7.23 5.66 -7.20
CA MET A 125 -6.33 4.96 -6.28
C MET A 125 -6.26 5.62 -4.90
N LYS A 126 -6.22 6.95 -4.83
CA LYS A 126 -6.18 7.73 -3.57
C LYS A 126 -7.43 7.58 -2.70
N ASP A 127 -8.54 7.11 -3.26
CA ASP A 127 -9.81 6.96 -2.55
C ASP A 127 -9.91 5.61 -1.83
N ALA A 128 -8.97 4.69 -2.07
CA ALA A 128 -8.91 3.40 -1.39
C ALA A 128 -8.98 3.56 0.13
N LEU A 129 -9.79 2.72 0.79
CA LEU A 129 -10.03 2.77 2.23
C LEU A 129 -8.78 2.47 3.06
N THR A 130 -7.87 1.65 2.51
CA THR A 130 -6.56 1.35 3.09
C THR A 130 -5.44 1.52 2.06
N HIS A 131 -4.18 1.32 2.46
CA HIS A 131 -3.07 1.41 1.51
C HIS A 131 -3.18 0.31 0.45
N LEU A 132 -3.37 0.70 -0.82
CA LEU A 132 -3.44 -0.21 -1.95
C LEU A 132 -2.18 -0.10 -2.80
N MET A 133 -1.57 -1.25 -3.16
CA MET A 133 -0.42 -1.30 -4.03
C MET A 133 -0.56 -2.38 -5.10
N ILE A 134 -0.50 -2.00 -6.36
CA ILE A 134 -0.71 -2.84 -7.53
C ILE A 134 0.54 -2.80 -8.41
N PRO A 135 1.22 -3.93 -8.68
CA PRO A 135 2.34 -3.98 -9.61
C PRO A 135 1.86 -3.97 -11.07
N ALA A 136 2.62 -3.30 -11.92
CA ALA A 136 2.47 -3.34 -13.38
C ALA A 136 3.84 -3.18 -14.04
N THR A 137 3.95 -3.52 -15.33
CA THR A 137 5.16 -3.32 -16.13
C THR A 137 4.94 -2.19 -17.14
N ASP A 138 5.75 -1.14 -17.08
CA ASP A 138 5.77 -0.09 -18.11
C ASP A 138 6.66 -0.54 -19.26
N ILE A 139 6.03 -1.03 -20.33
CA ILE A 139 6.74 -1.52 -21.52
C ILE A 139 7.37 -0.41 -22.34
N LYS A 140 6.89 0.83 -22.22
CA LYS A 140 7.50 1.99 -22.89
C LYS A 140 8.84 2.35 -22.28
N ASN A 141 8.95 2.31 -20.94
CA ASN A 141 10.16 2.63 -20.20
C ASN A 141 10.94 1.39 -19.75
N PHE A 142 10.44 0.20 -20.07
CA PHE A 142 11.00 -1.11 -19.77
C PHE A 142 11.40 -1.26 -18.29
N ARG A 143 10.43 -1.02 -17.40
CA ARG A 143 10.64 -1.05 -15.95
C ARG A 143 9.42 -1.53 -15.20
N PRO A 144 9.59 -2.14 -13.99
CA PRO A 144 8.49 -2.35 -13.06
C PRO A 144 7.95 -1.02 -12.57
N VAL A 145 6.64 -0.95 -12.35
CA VAL A 145 5.97 0.18 -11.71
C VAL A 145 5.05 -0.33 -10.59
N TRP A 146 4.87 0.52 -9.60
CA TRP A 146 4.07 0.22 -8.41
C TRP A 146 2.99 1.28 -8.30
N ILE A 147 1.82 0.96 -8.85
CA ILE A 147 0.64 1.81 -8.78
C ILE A 147 0.13 1.76 -7.34
N ASN A 148 0.09 2.90 -6.65
CA ASN A 148 -0.25 2.93 -5.23
C ASN A 148 -1.22 4.06 -4.87
N SER A 149 -1.93 3.88 -3.77
CA SER A 149 -2.92 4.82 -3.23
C SER A 149 -2.34 5.86 -2.28
N PHE A 150 -1.04 5.80 -1.96
CA PHE A 150 -0.44 6.56 -0.86
C PHE A 150 -0.56 8.05 -1.10
N LYS A 151 -1.10 8.78 -0.10
CA LYS A 151 -1.29 10.23 -0.11
C LYS A 151 -0.17 10.93 0.69
N GLY A 152 0.24 12.11 0.25
CA GLY A 152 1.00 13.05 1.05
C GLY A 152 2.31 13.56 0.45
N LYS A 153 2.99 14.46 1.18
CA LYS A 153 4.27 15.12 0.81
C LYS A 153 5.41 14.14 0.50
N LYS A 154 5.20 12.86 0.76
CA LYS A 154 6.05 11.73 0.43
C LYS A 154 5.33 10.77 -0.52
N ASP A 155 4.51 11.30 -1.45
CA ASP A 155 4.08 10.48 -2.59
C ASP A 155 5.37 9.98 -3.24
N MET A 156 5.63 8.69 -3.02
CA MET A 156 6.88 8.04 -3.45
C MET A 156 6.85 7.74 -4.94
N SER A 157 5.82 8.24 -5.62
CA SER A 157 5.62 8.13 -7.04
C SER A 157 5.51 9.51 -7.66
N PRO A 158 6.58 10.00 -8.28
CA PRO A 158 6.54 11.24 -9.07
C PRO A 158 5.60 11.14 -10.28
N GLU A 159 5.14 9.93 -10.61
CA GLU A 159 4.25 9.68 -11.75
C GLU A 159 2.77 9.95 -11.45
N GLY A 160 2.38 10.21 -10.19
CA GLY A 160 1.00 10.53 -9.81
C GLY A 160 0.04 9.34 -9.85
N TRP A 161 0.49 8.15 -9.44
CA TRP A 161 -0.33 6.94 -9.43
C TRP A 161 -1.59 7.06 -8.57
N SER A 162 -1.54 7.84 -7.50
CA SER A 162 -2.70 8.09 -6.63
C SER A 162 -3.88 8.75 -7.34
N SER A 163 -3.63 9.50 -8.43
CA SER A 163 -4.67 10.14 -9.25
C SER A 163 -5.30 9.23 -10.30
N MET A 164 -4.71 8.04 -10.54
CA MET A 164 -5.18 7.09 -11.56
C MET A 164 -6.53 6.51 -11.16
N PRO A 165 -7.51 6.42 -12.10
CA PRO A 165 -8.74 5.69 -11.84
C PRO A 165 -8.45 4.24 -11.44
N MET A 166 -9.13 3.74 -10.40
CA MET A 166 -8.89 2.40 -9.87
C MET A 166 -9.15 1.32 -10.91
N LYS A 167 -10.23 1.47 -11.70
CA LYS A 167 -10.53 0.59 -12.85
C LYS A 167 -9.38 0.52 -13.87
N ASP A 168 -8.67 1.63 -14.11
CA ASP A 168 -7.54 1.67 -15.04
C ASP A 168 -6.28 1.03 -14.44
N ALA A 169 -6.04 1.21 -13.15
CA ALA A 169 -4.93 0.57 -12.43
C ALA A 169 -5.10 -0.96 -12.44
N VAL A 170 -6.28 -1.44 -12.11
CA VAL A 170 -6.62 -2.87 -12.13
C VAL A 170 -6.56 -3.41 -13.56
N ARG A 171 -7.11 -2.67 -14.54
CA ARG A 171 -7.05 -3.07 -15.96
C ARG A 171 -5.60 -3.19 -16.46
N ALA A 172 -4.71 -2.28 -16.04
CA ALA A 172 -3.29 -2.36 -16.37
C ALA A 172 -2.64 -3.63 -15.79
N ALA A 173 -2.88 -3.88 -14.50
CA ALA A 173 -2.32 -5.02 -13.78
C ALA A 173 -2.85 -6.39 -14.26
N THR A 174 -3.99 -6.41 -14.95
CA THR A 174 -4.61 -7.62 -15.52
C THR A 174 -4.37 -7.78 -17.01
N THR A 175 -3.52 -6.94 -17.61
CA THR A 175 -3.13 -7.04 -19.03
C THR A 175 -2.05 -8.11 -19.20
N ALA A 176 -2.41 -9.37 -18.96
CA ALA A 176 -1.48 -10.48 -19.19
C ALA A 176 -1.11 -10.57 -20.68
N PRO A 177 0.19 -10.62 -21.00
CA PRO A 177 0.65 -10.76 -22.38
C PRO A 177 0.00 -11.96 -23.06
N THR A 178 -0.35 -11.81 -24.31
CA THR A 178 -1.10 -12.74 -25.14
C THR A 178 -2.58 -12.85 -24.81
N PHE A 179 -3.04 -12.55 -23.60
CA PHE A 179 -4.44 -12.59 -23.21
C PHE A 179 -5.17 -11.32 -23.64
N PHE A 180 -4.66 -10.16 -23.24
CA PHE A 180 -5.30 -8.86 -23.48
C PHE A 180 -4.34 -7.84 -24.11
N PRO A 181 -4.87 -6.91 -24.95
CA PRO A 181 -4.05 -5.84 -25.50
C PRO A 181 -3.69 -4.80 -24.45
N SER A 182 -2.45 -4.30 -24.51
CA SER A 182 -2.04 -3.12 -23.74
C SER A 182 -2.64 -1.84 -24.32
N LYS A 183 -2.82 -0.85 -23.46
CA LYS A 183 -3.20 0.52 -23.85
C LYS A 183 -2.40 1.58 -23.10
N TYR A 184 -2.52 2.84 -23.55
CA TYR A 184 -1.91 3.95 -22.84
C TYR A 184 -2.81 4.42 -21.70
N TYR A 185 -2.19 4.61 -20.55
CA TYR A 185 -2.81 5.20 -19.36
C TYR A 185 -2.21 6.58 -19.09
N LYS A 186 -3.00 7.44 -18.42
CA LYS A 186 -2.58 8.79 -18.05
C LYS A 186 -2.63 8.94 -16.54
N THR A 187 -1.65 9.63 -15.98
CA THR A 187 -1.62 10.05 -14.57
C THR A 187 -1.31 11.54 -14.47
N THR A 188 -1.78 12.17 -13.40
CA THR A 188 -1.53 13.59 -13.10
C THR A 188 -0.85 13.69 -11.73
N PRO A 189 0.46 14.01 -11.68
CA PRO A 189 1.23 13.99 -10.45
C PRO A 189 0.77 15.01 -9.40
N ASN A 190 0.24 16.14 -9.86
CA ASN A 190 -0.23 17.22 -9.01
C ASN A 190 -1.59 17.72 -9.50
N GLU A 191 -2.59 17.70 -8.62
CA GLU A 191 -3.94 18.20 -8.92
C GLU A 191 -3.96 19.71 -9.17
N ASP A 192 -3.02 20.46 -8.55
CA ASP A 192 -2.88 21.89 -8.76
C ASP A 192 -2.25 22.25 -10.13
N MET A 193 -1.66 21.26 -10.82
CA MET A 193 -1.08 21.39 -12.15
C MET A 193 -1.68 20.37 -13.13
N PRO A 194 -2.96 20.51 -13.50
CA PRO A 194 -3.68 19.51 -14.31
C PRO A 194 -3.13 19.32 -15.73
N ASN A 195 -2.30 20.25 -16.19
CA ASN A 195 -1.66 20.19 -17.51
C ASN A 195 -0.42 19.29 -17.55
N VAL A 196 0.10 18.87 -16.39
CA VAL A 196 1.23 17.92 -16.30
C VAL A 196 0.67 16.51 -16.26
N THR A 197 0.73 15.81 -17.39
CA THR A 197 0.28 14.41 -17.48
C THR A 197 1.40 13.49 -17.94
N HIS A 198 1.51 12.35 -17.31
CA HIS A 198 2.37 11.26 -17.76
C HIS A 198 1.56 10.23 -18.54
N ARG A 199 2.17 9.63 -19.57
CA ARG A 199 1.60 8.54 -20.36
C ARG A 199 2.44 7.29 -20.19
N HIS A 200 1.78 6.22 -19.76
CA HIS A 200 2.38 4.91 -19.50
C HIS A 200 1.76 3.86 -20.40
N ALA A 201 2.58 2.97 -20.94
CA ALA A 201 2.13 1.77 -21.65
C ALA A 201 2.30 0.57 -20.69
N LEU A 202 1.22 0.14 -20.06
CA LEU A 202 1.27 -0.82 -18.97
C LEU A 202 0.75 -2.19 -19.38
N ILE A 203 1.41 -3.22 -18.86
CA ILE A 203 0.98 -4.62 -18.89
C ILE A 203 1.04 -5.20 -17.47
N ASP A 204 0.54 -6.42 -17.31
CA ASP A 204 0.51 -7.16 -16.05
C ASP A 204 1.87 -7.16 -15.35
N GLY A 205 1.82 -7.01 -14.03
CA GLY A 205 2.98 -7.07 -13.15
C GLY A 205 3.42 -8.48 -12.79
N GLY A 206 2.72 -9.51 -13.25
CA GLY A 206 2.98 -10.92 -12.92
C GLY A 206 4.42 -11.38 -13.20
N PHE A 207 5.12 -10.76 -14.18
CA PHE A 207 6.52 -11.09 -14.48
C PHE A 207 7.51 -10.83 -13.35
N PHE A 208 7.13 -10.03 -12.37
CA PHE A 208 7.93 -9.81 -11.15
C PHE A 208 7.06 -9.88 -9.89
N ALA A 209 5.98 -10.66 -9.96
CA ALA A 209 4.99 -10.80 -8.90
C ALA A 209 5.60 -11.25 -7.56
N GLY A 210 6.59 -12.11 -7.58
CA GLY A 210 7.34 -12.51 -6.39
C GLY A 210 7.94 -11.34 -5.62
N ASN A 211 8.30 -10.26 -6.30
CA ASN A 211 8.78 -9.03 -5.67
C ASN A 211 7.66 -8.23 -4.97
N THR A 212 6.37 -8.59 -5.14
CA THR A 212 5.25 -7.84 -4.57
C THR A 212 5.30 -7.89 -3.04
N MET A 213 5.43 -9.07 -2.44
CA MET A 213 5.54 -9.23 -0.98
C MET A 213 6.70 -8.41 -0.42
N ARG A 214 7.91 -8.54 -0.99
CA ARG A 214 9.11 -7.79 -0.56
C ARG A 214 8.90 -6.29 -0.71
N ARG A 215 8.26 -5.84 -1.78
CA ARG A 215 7.98 -4.42 -2.00
C ARG A 215 6.95 -3.89 -1.01
N MET A 216 5.88 -4.62 -0.74
CA MET A 216 4.89 -4.27 0.28
C MET A 216 5.54 -4.18 1.66
N MET A 217 6.38 -5.14 2.04
CA MET A 217 7.15 -5.11 3.28
C MET A 217 8.03 -3.86 3.39
N THR A 218 8.72 -3.50 2.30
CA THR A 218 9.55 -2.29 2.26
C THR A 218 8.72 -1.02 2.44
N GLN A 219 7.51 -0.97 1.90
CA GLN A 219 6.60 0.17 2.08
C GLN A 219 6.00 0.19 3.50
N ALA A 220 5.57 -0.97 4.00
CA ALA A 220 5.05 -1.09 5.35
C ALA A 220 6.03 -0.56 6.41
N LYS A 221 7.33 -0.89 6.30
CA LYS A 221 8.39 -0.35 7.17
C LYS A 221 8.48 1.18 7.18
N LYS A 222 7.98 1.85 6.13
CA LYS A 222 7.98 3.33 6.02
C LYS A 222 6.67 3.95 6.47
N LEU A 223 5.57 3.22 6.34
CA LEU A 223 4.21 3.68 6.64
C LEU A 223 3.78 3.32 8.06
N ALA A 224 4.23 2.17 8.55
CA ALA A 224 3.91 1.71 9.89
C ALA A 224 4.47 2.68 10.96
N PRO A 225 3.77 2.83 12.09
CA PRO A 225 4.33 3.48 13.26
C PRO A 225 5.68 2.86 13.65
N PRO A 226 6.64 3.65 14.21
CA PRO A 226 8.00 3.16 14.47
C PRO A 226 8.10 1.96 15.42
N ASP A 227 7.11 1.77 16.28
CA ASP A 227 6.99 0.69 17.27
C ASP A 227 6.03 -0.42 16.86
N ALA A 228 5.45 -0.33 15.66
CA ALA A 228 4.50 -1.33 15.18
C ALA A 228 5.20 -2.63 14.77
N GLU A 229 4.59 -3.73 15.18
CA GLU A 229 4.93 -5.06 14.68
C GLU A 229 4.26 -5.28 13.32
N ILE A 230 4.99 -5.81 12.34
CA ILE A 230 4.45 -6.09 11.01
C ILE A 230 4.01 -7.54 10.95
N VAL A 231 2.76 -7.78 10.57
CA VAL A 231 2.19 -9.08 10.26
C VAL A 231 1.82 -9.10 8.78
N MET A 232 2.31 -10.09 8.06
CA MET A 232 2.02 -10.26 6.64
C MET A 232 1.21 -11.52 6.40
N VAL A 233 0.15 -11.39 5.63
CA VAL A 233 -0.69 -12.49 5.15
C VAL A 233 -0.50 -12.59 3.65
N HIS A 234 -0.09 -13.76 3.20
CA HIS A 234 0.00 -14.14 1.79
C HIS A 234 -1.13 -15.10 1.46
N ILE A 235 -1.85 -14.83 0.38
CA ILE A 235 -2.89 -15.73 -0.12
C ILE A 235 -2.61 -16.05 -1.59
N GLY A 236 -2.30 -17.31 -1.83
CA GLY A 236 -2.04 -17.81 -3.17
C GLY A 236 -3.31 -18.11 -3.97
N THR A 237 -3.11 -18.48 -5.20
CA THR A 237 -4.18 -18.90 -6.14
C THR A 237 -4.07 -20.38 -6.51
N GLY A 238 -3.21 -21.11 -5.82
CA GLY A 238 -2.84 -22.50 -6.09
C GLY A 238 -1.59 -22.60 -6.94
N ASP A 239 -0.58 -23.26 -6.40
CA ASP A 239 0.64 -23.60 -7.13
C ASP A 239 0.41 -24.82 -8.04
N VAL A 240 1.15 -24.89 -9.12
CA VAL A 240 1.11 -26.01 -10.05
C VAL A 240 2.49 -26.66 -10.07
N ASP A 241 2.54 -27.97 -9.89
CA ASP A 241 3.76 -28.71 -10.04
C ASP A 241 4.24 -28.71 -11.50
N HIS A 242 5.34 -28.00 -11.74
CA HIS A 242 6.02 -27.92 -13.03
C HIS A 242 7.34 -28.70 -13.04
N SER A 243 7.52 -29.64 -12.10
CA SER A 243 8.73 -30.49 -12.08
C SER A 243 8.86 -31.26 -13.38
N LEU A 244 10.05 -31.21 -13.95
CA LEU A 244 10.41 -31.91 -15.18
C LEU A 244 11.76 -32.60 -14.98
N SER A 245 11.86 -33.81 -15.48
CA SER A 245 13.17 -34.45 -15.65
C SER A 245 14.01 -33.71 -16.74
N PRO A 246 15.34 -33.82 -16.73
CA PRO A 246 16.17 -33.28 -17.79
C PRO A 246 15.74 -33.77 -19.17
N GLU A 247 15.31 -35.03 -19.29
CA GLU A 247 14.87 -35.66 -20.53
C GLU A 247 13.57 -35.05 -21.05
N GLU A 248 12.62 -34.71 -20.17
CA GLU A 248 11.37 -34.05 -20.51
C GLU A 248 11.63 -32.61 -20.93
N PHE A 249 12.43 -31.88 -20.16
CA PHE A 249 12.80 -30.49 -20.48
C PHE A 249 13.49 -30.37 -21.84
N ASN A 250 14.45 -31.26 -22.13
CA ASN A 250 15.17 -31.25 -23.41
C ASN A 250 14.28 -31.57 -24.62
N LYS A 251 13.15 -32.27 -24.42
CA LYS A 251 12.18 -32.56 -25.50
C LYS A 251 11.24 -31.41 -25.81
N LEU A 252 11.11 -30.40 -24.92
CA LEU A 252 10.13 -29.33 -25.10
C LEU A 252 10.46 -28.42 -26.29
N GLY A 253 11.72 -28.10 -26.49
CA GLY A 253 12.14 -27.08 -27.44
C GLY A 253 11.52 -25.70 -27.19
N PRO A 254 11.80 -24.68 -28.02
CA PRO A 254 11.29 -23.32 -27.80
C PRO A 254 9.76 -23.23 -27.81
N ILE A 255 9.08 -24.03 -28.63
CA ILE A 255 7.60 -24.04 -28.73
C ILE A 255 6.99 -24.68 -27.48
N GLY A 256 7.59 -25.75 -26.95
CA GLY A 256 7.10 -26.42 -25.76
C GLY A 256 7.19 -25.55 -24.52
N LEU A 257 8.23 -24.72 -24.38
CA LEU A 257 8.40 -23.78 -23.25
C LEU A 257 7.29 -22.71 -23.17
N VAL A 258 6.71 -22.32 -24.31
CA VAL A 258 5.67 -21.28 -24.37
C VAL A 258 4.29 -21.85 -24.72
N SER A 259 4.17 -23.17 -24.87
CA SER A 259 2.90 -23.81 -25.25
C SER A 259 1.95 -23.92 -24.05
N LYS A 260 0.62 -23.77 -24.31
CA LYS A 260 -0.42 -23.93 -23.29
C LYS A 260 -0.50 -25.34 -22.70
N GLY A 261 -0.09 -26.35 -23.44
CA GLY A 261 -0.13 -27.76 -22.97
C GLY A 261 0.72 -28.00 -21.74
N ASN A 262 1.76 -27.19 -21.56
CA ASN A 262 2.68 -27.24 -20.42
C ASN A 262 2.48 -26.05 -19.45
N GLY A 263 1.27 -25.46 -19.40
CA GLY A 263 0.97 -24.38 -18.46
C GLY A 263 1.73 -23.06 -18.68
N ASN A 264 2.31 -22.84 -19.89
CA ASN A 264 3.26 -21.75 -20.16
C ASN A 264 4.48 -21.82 -19.20
N LEU A 265 5.15 -22.96 -19.21
CA LEU A 265 6.27 -23.26 -18.29
C LEU A 265 7.26 -22.10 -18.13
N LEU A 266 7.60 -21.39 -19.23
CA LEU A 266 8.50 -20.23 -19.16
C LEU A 266 7.94 -19.11 -18.26
N ILE A 267 6.63 -18.85 -18.37
CA ILE A 267 5.99 -17.83 -17.51
C ILE A 267 6.01 -18.30 -16.07
N SER A 268 5.66 -19.55 -15.80
CA SER A 268 5.69 -20.12 -14.45
C SER A 268 7.10 -20.10 -13.85
N LEU A 269 8.13 -20.48 -14.60
CA LEU A 269 9.51 -20.40 -14.13
C LEU A 269 9.93 -18.97 -13.73
N VAL A 270 9.53 -17.97 -14.53
CA VAL A 270 9.89 -16.58 -14.25
C VAL A 270 9.08 -16.02 -13.06
N THR A 271 7.81 -16.39 -12.93
CA THR A 271 6.92 -15.82 -11.91
C THR A 271 7.01 -16.58 -10.57
N SER A 272 7.00 -17.91 -10.58
CA SER A 272 6.90 -18.71 -9.35
C SER A 272 8.27 -18.87 -8.67
N MET A 273 9.37 -19.07 -9.41
CA MET A 273 10.68 -19.25 -8.78
C MET A 273 11.12 -18.03 -7.98
N GLY A 274 10.92 -16.82 -8.53
CA GLY A 274 11.23 -15.59 -7.82
C GLY A 274 10.29 -15.32 -6.63
N ALA A 275 9.06 -15.85 -6.66
CA ALA A 275 8.12 -15.72 -5.56
C ALA A 275 8.52 -16.59 -4.37
N LEU A 276 8.90 -17.85 -4.62
CA LEU A 276 9.35 -18.78 -3.59
C LEU A 276 10.59 -18.29 -2.85
N ASP A 277 11.62 -17.83 -3.57
CA ASP A 277 12.84 -17.28 -2.98
C ASP A 277 12.56 -16.08 -2.06
N ILE A 278 11.64 -15.20 -2.46
CA ILE A 278 11.25 -14.04 -1.66
C ILE A 278 10.37 -14.44 -0.47
N GLU A 279 9.51 -15.43 -0.60
CA GLU A 279 8.73 -15.94 0.53
C GLU A 279 9.63 -16.55 1.59
N ASP A 280 10.63 -17.33 1.21
CA ASP A 280 11.62 -17.91 2.12
C ASP A 280 12.40 -16.82 2.86
N ASP A 281 12.91 -15.81 2.17
CA ASP A 281 13.56 -14.63 2.75
C ASP A 281 12.65 -13.91 3.77
N LEU A 282 11.37 -13.72 3.43
CA LEU A 282 10.42 -13.05 4.32
C LEU A 282 10.03 -13.95 5.51
N ARG A 283 10.03 -15.27 5.34
CA ARG A 283 9.80 -16.22 6.41
C ARG A 283 10.94 -16.21 7.42
N GLU A 284 12.18 -16.08 6.96
CA GLU A 284 13.34 -15.85 7.84
C GLU A 284 13.23 -14.52 8.60
N GLU A 285 12.78 -13.46 7.95
CA GLU A 285 12.68 -12.13 8.54
C GLU A 285 11.50 -11.98 9.52
N LEU A 286 10.34 -12.52 9.19
CA LEU A 286 9.08 -12.33 9.94
C LEU A 286 8.78 -13.49 10.91
N GLY A 287 9.32 -14.68 10.67
CA GLY A 287 9.02 -15.87 11.43
C GLY A 287 7.53 -16.21 11.39
N ASP A 288 6.94 -16.37 12.55
CA ASP A 288 5.51 -16.69 12.72
C ASP A 288 4.54 -15.56 12.36
N LYS A 289 5.05 -14.39 11.99
CA LYS A 289 4.25 -13.23 11.53
C LYS A 289 4.02 -13.21 10.01
N LEU A 290 4.61 -14.13 9.28
CA LEU A 290 4.23 -14.44 7.91
C LEU A 290 3.29 -15.65 7.94
N LEU A 291 2.02 -15.39 7.57
CA LEU A 291 1.00 -16.44 7.41
C LEU A 291 0.72 -16.61 5.92
N SER A 292 0.90 -17.81 5.40
CA SER A 292 0.68 -18.13 3.98
C SER A 292 -0.46 -19.15 3.86
N PHE A 293 -1.41 -18.84 2.98
CA PHE A 293 -2.56 -19.69 2.65
C PHE A 293 -2.53 -20.00 1.16
N ASP A 294 -1.91 -21.09 0.81
CA ASP A 294 -1.82 -21.61 -0.56
C ASP A 294 -1.85 -23.13 -0.55
N GLY A 295 -1.90 -23.77 -1.71
CA GLY A 295 -1.91 -25.19 -1.86
C GLY A 295 -1.52 -25.62 -3.27
N PHE A 296 -1.22 -26.92 -3.44
CA PHE A 296 -0.85 -27.49 -4.73
C PHE A 296 -2.07 -27.99 -5.48
N ILE A 297 -2.20 -27.59 -6.73
CA ILE A 297 -3.17 -28.12 -7.70
C ILE A 297 -2.52 -29.31 -8.41
N ASN A 298 -2.98 -30.52 -8.11
CA ASN A 298 -2.49 -31.74 -8.75
C ASN A 298 -3.66 -32.66 -9.16
N LYS A 299 -4.23 -32.37 -10.33
CA LYS A 299 -5.36 -33.12 -10.86
C LYS A 299 -5.05 -34.59 -11.17
N ALA A 300 -3.78 -34.95 -11.31
CA ALA A 300 -3.37 -36.33 -11.54
C ALA A 300 -3.49 -37.18 -10.27
N GLU A 301 -3.19 -36.60 -9.09
CA GLU A 301 -3.31 -37.24 -7.80
C GLU A 301 -4.69 -37.04 -7.18
N ASN A 302 -5.29 -35.87 -7.40
CA ASN A 302 -6.63 -35.54 -6.92
C ASN A 302 -7.53 -35.10 -8.09
N PRO A 303 -8.38 -36.00 -8.64
CA PRO A 303 -9.27 -35.69 -9.76
C PRO A 303 -10.25 -34.54 -9.49
N ASP A 304 -10.56 -34.26 -8.22
CA ASP A 304 -11.44 -33.15 -7.80
C ASP A 304 -10.76 -31.78 -7.81
N ASP A 305 -9.44 -31.75 -8.01
CA ASP A 305 -8.71 -30.49 -8.11
C ASP A 305 -9.11 -29.70 -9.37
N PRO A 306 -9.04 -28.35 -9.30
CA PRO A 306 -9.31 -27.51 -10.44
C PRO A 306 -8.30 -27.74 -11.57
N THR A 307 -8.61 -27.25 -12.75
CA THR A 307 -7.62 -27.19 -13.82
C THR A 307 -6.54 -26.16 -13.48
N PRO A 308 -5.26 -26.41 -13.81
CA PRO A 308 -4.17 -25.47 -13.50
C PRO A 308 -4.19 -24.23 -14.41
N THR A 309 -5.09 -24.18 -15.40
CA THR A 309 -5.14 -23.06 -16.36
C THR A 309 -5.76 -21.81 -15.74
N MET A 310 -5.26 -20.64 -16.15
CA MET A 310 -5.71 -19.35 -15.62
C MET A 310 -6.97 -18.80 -16.32
N ASP A 311 -7.54 -19.55 -17.27
CA ASP A 311 -8.61 -19.09 -18.16
C ASP A 311 -9.76 -20.10 -18.36
N ASP A 312 -9.81 -21.17 -17.57
CA ASP A 312 -10.93 -22.10 -17.56
C ASP A 312 -12.05 -21.62 -16.64
N ALA A 313 -12.96 -20.84 -17.19
CA ALA A 313 -14.12 -20.30 -16.48
C ALA A 313 -15.38 -21.19 -16.62
N SER A 314 -15.22 -22.49 -16.91
CA SER A 314 -16.33 -23.43 -16.86
C SER A 314 -16.91 -23.52 -15.44
N LEU A 315 -18.22 -23.72 -15.34
CA LEU A 315 -18.89 -23.82 -14.03
C LEU A 315 -18.32 -24.96 -13.18
N GLU A 316 -17.90 -26.04 -13.82
CA GLU A 316 -17.25 -27.17 -13.16
C GLU A 316 -15.92 -26.74 -12.51
N ASN A 317 -15.06 -26.05 -13.26
CA ASN A 317 -13.79 -25.57 -12.75
C ASN A 317 -13.96 -24.48 -11.68
N LEU A 318 -14.92 -23.55 -11.84
CA LEU A 318 -15.21 -22.55 -10.81
C LEU A 318 -15.58 -23.19 -9.47
N LYS A 319 -16.43 -24.25 -9.50
CA LYS A 319 -16.76 -25.02 -8.28
C LYS A 319 -15.58 -25.82 -7.73
N ALA A 320 -14.70 -26.33 -8.61
CA ALA A 320 -13.49 -27.02 -8.17
C ALA A 320 -12.51 -26.06 -7.47
N LEU A 321 -12.35 -24.83 -7.98
CA LEU A 321 -11.55 -23.78 -7.34
C LEU A 321 -12.10 -23.39 -5.96
N GLU A 322 -13.43 -23.31 -5.81
CA GLU A 322 -14.05 -23.03 -4.51
C GLU A 322 -13.79 -24.18 -3.50
N ARG A 323 -13.99 -25.45 -3.91
CA ARG A 323 -13.65 -26.62 -3.07
C ARG A 323 -12.17 -26.67 -2.72
N PHE A 324 -11.29 -26.29 -3.65
CA PHE A 324 -9.86 -26.19 -3.40
C PHE A 324 -9.53 -25.15 -2.31
N ALA A 325 -10.16 -23.98 -2.36
CA ALA A 325 -10.04 -22.97 -1.31
C ALA A 325 -10.55 -23.47 0.06
N GLU A 326 -11.67 -24.21 0.08
CA GLU A 326 -12.21 -24.82 1.31
C GLU A 326 -11.26 -25.87 1.90
N ARG A 327 -10.56 -26.61 1.04
CA ARG A 327 -9.50 -27.54 1.48
C ARG A 327 -8.35 -26.79 2.13
N ILE A 328 -7.85 -25.72 1.52
CA ILE A 328 -6.79 -24.87 2.10
C ILE A 328 -7.21 -24.32 3.47
N ILE A 329 -8.43 -23.82 3.59
CA ILE A 329 -8.98 -23.30 4.85
C ILE A 329 -8.99 -24.40 5.92
N LYS A 330 -9.46 -25.59 5.56
CA LYS A 330 -9.56 -26.74 6.48
C LYS A 330 -8.20 -27.22 6.94
N GLU A 331 -7.25 -27.37 6.03
CA GLU A 331 -5.89 -27.82 6.31
C GLU A 331 -5.12 -26.82 7.18
N ASN A 332 -5.39 -25.53 7.04
CA ASN A 332 -4.76 -24.43 7.77
C ASN A 332 -5.66 -23.83 8.86
N ASN A 333 -6.64 -24.60 9.39
CA ASN A 333 -7.64 -24.06 10.30
C ASN A 333 -7.04 -23.40 11.56
N THR A 334 -6.00 -23.98 12.14
CA THR A 334 -5.32 -23.44 13.33
C THR A 334 -4.66 -22.08 13.04
N GLU A 335 -3.99 -21.97 11.90
CA GLU A 335 -3.36 -20.71 11.46
C GLU A 335 -4.41 -19.64 11.11
N MET A 336 -5.53 -20.04 10.54
CA MET A 336 -6.68 -19.19 10.26
C MET A 336 -7.28 -18.62 11.55
N ASP A 337 -7.48 -19.45 12.58
CA ASP A 337 -7.95 -19.01 13.89
C ASP A 337 -6.96 -18.05 14.56
N ARG A 338 -5.65 -18.36 14.46
CA ARG A 338 -4.58 -17.47 14.95
C ARG A 338 -4.61 -16.12 14.26
N LEU A 339 -4.72 -16.10 12.92
CA LEU A 339 -4.83 -14.89 12.12
C LEU A 339 -6.04 -14.06 12.54
N CYS A 340 -7.23 -14.68 12.55
CA CYS A 340 -8.48 -13.99 12.89
C CYS A 340 -8.44 -13.38 14.30
N LYS A 341 -7.76 -14.05 15.23
CA LYS A 341 -7.52 -13.50 16.58
C LYS A 341 -6.65 -12.25 16.53
N VAL A 342 -5.50 -12.29 15.82
CA VAL A 342 -4.60 -11.13 15.67
C VAL A 342 -5.36 -9.94 15.06
N LEU A 343 -6.15 -10.18 14.00
CA LEU A 343 -6.92 -9.15 13.32
C LEU A 343 -8.00 -8.53 14.23
N LYS A 344 -8.71 -9.35 15.02
CA LYS A 344 -9.70 -8.87 15.99
C LYS A 344 -9.07 -8.05 17.11
N ASP A 345 -7.99 -8.56 17.70
CA ASP A 345 -7.28 -7.91 18.80
C ASP A 345 -6.73 -6.54 18.35
N ARG A 346 -6.22 -6.45 17.10
CA ARG A 346 -5.79 -5.21 16.48
C ARG A 346 -6.95 -4.20 16.36
N THR A 347 -8.08 -4.61 15.81
CA THR A 347 -9.24 -3.72 15.61
C THR A 347 -9.76 -3.18 16.93
N ILE A 348 -9.83 -4.01 17.97
CA ILE A 348 -10.21 -3.57 19.33
C ILE A 348 -9.22 -2.54 19.87
N ALA A 349 -7.92 -2.71 19.61
CA ALA A 349 -6.89 -1.75 20.04
C ALA A 349 -7.03 -0.41 19.31
N GLU A 350 -7.37 -0.44 18.02
CA GLU A 350 -7.61 0.77 17.21
C GLU A 350 -8.89 1.51 17.63
N GLU A 351 -9.98 0.80 17.87
CA GLU A 351 -11.23 1.38 18.39
C GLU A 351 -10.98 2.10 19.71
N ARG A 352 -10.27 1.46 20.65
CA ARG A 352 -9.87 2.09 21.91
C ARG A 352 -8.99 3.32 21.72
N HIS A 353 -8.05 3.26 20.73
CA HIS A 353 -7.20 4.40 20.43
C HIS A 353 -8.01 5.57 19.85
N LEU A 354 -8.96 5.32 18.95
CA LEU A 354 -9.86 6.32 18.39
C LEU A 354 -10.73 6.96 19.47
N GLU A 355 -11.34 6.15 20.34
CA GLU A 355 -12.11 6.65 21.50
C GLU A 355 -11.25 7.57 22.39
N SER A 356 -9.98 7.23 22.56
CA SER A 356 -9.06 8.03 23.37
C SER A 356 -8.67 9.33 22.70
N GLN A 357 -8.50 9.32 21.38
CA GLN A 357 -8.26 10.54 20.60
C GLN A 357 -9.47 11.48 20.68
N GLN A 358 -10.69 10.96 20.55
CA GLN A 358 -11.92 11.73 20.67
C GLN A 358 -12.09 12.30 22.08
N ALA A 359 -11.81 11.50 23.12
CA ALA A 359 -11.84 11.98 24.50
C ALA A 359 -10.77 13.06 24.77
N LEU A 360 -9.58 12.92 24.19
CA LEU A 360 -8.53 13.92 24.25
C LEU A 360 -8.92 15.20 23.51
N GLN A 361 -9.53 15.09 22.35
CA GLN A 361 -10.04 16.23 21.61
C GLN A 361 -11.10 16.99 22.40
N THR A 362 -12.07 16.28 22.98
CA THR A 362 -13.10 16.87 23.85
C THR A 362 -12.49 17.60 25.06
N LEU A 363 -11.44 17.01 25.68
CA LEU A 363 -10.72 17.65 26.76
C LEU A 363 -9.94 18.89 26.29
N CYS A 364 -9.36 18.87 25.09
CA CYS A 364 -8.68 20.04 24.50
C CYS A 364 -9.67 21.17 24.22
N GLU A 365 -10.85 20.87 23.70
CA GLU A 365 -11.92 21.86 23.46
C GLU A 365 -12.39 22.52 24.75
N LYS A 366 -12.56 21.75 25.83
CA LYS A 366 -12.98 22.26 27.14
C LYS A 366 -11.85 22.99 27.92
N LEU A 367 -10.59 22.54 27.82
CA LEU A 367 -9.47 23.07 28.58
C LEU A 367 -8.58 24.05 27.78
N GLY A 368 -8.86 24.23 26.49
CA GLY A 368 -8.11 25.06 25.55
C GLY A 368 -7.03 24.27 24.79
N GLU A 369 -6.96 24.49 23.48
CA GLU A 369 -5.98 23.84 22.61
C GLU A 369 -4.53 24.22 22.91
N PRO A 370 -3.62 23.26 22.98
CA PRO A 370 -2.21 23.54 23.17
C PRO A 370 -1.57 24.05 21.86
N LYS A 371 -1.18 25.33 21.84
CA LYS A 371 -0.50 25.95 20.67
C LYS A 371 1.01 25.66 20.61
N THR A 372 1.61 25.14 21.67
CA THR A 372 3.04 24.87 21.78
C THR A 372 3.30 23.58 22.56
N VAL A 373 4.51 23.00 22.42
CA VAL A 373 4.92 21.81 23.19
C VAL A 373 4.80 22.04 24.70
N LYS A 374 5.11 23.25 25.18
CA LYS A 374 4.94 23.64 26.60
C LYS A 374 3.48 23.66 27.04
N SER A 375 2.54 24.11 26.16
CA SER A 375 1.11 24.12 26.46
C SER A 375 0.53 22.70 26.44
N LEU A 376 1.08 21.80 25.60
CA LEU A 376 0.70 20.38 25.60
C LEU A 376 1.12 19.69 26.90
N ALA A 377 2.33 19.95 27.42
CA ALA A 377 2.77 19.44 28.71
C ALA A 377 1.93 19.96 29.89
N ARG A 378 1.46 21.22 29.82
CA ARG A 378 0.51 21.77 30.79
C ARG A 378 -0.86 21.11 30.71
N LEU A 379 -1.38 20.87 29.50
CA LEU A 379 -2.63 20.17 29.29
C LEU A 379 -2.57 18.76 29.85
N TYR A 380 -1.52 18.01 29.58
CA TYR A 380 -1.30 16.67 30.13
C TYR A 380 -1.33 16.69 31.66
N ARG A 381 -0.62 17.62 32.28
CA ARG A 381 -0.61 17.79 33.77
C ARG A 381 -1.98 18.13 34.31
N LYS A 382 -2.77 18.95 33.62
CA LYS A 382 -4.19 19.21 33.95
C LYS A 382 -5.03 17.94 33.89
N ILE A 383 -4.90 17.13 32.81
CA ILE A 383 -5.62 15.87 32.67
C ILE A 383 -5.30 14.92 33.85
N LEU A 384 -4.02 14.78 34.23
CA LEU A 384 -3.62 13.96 35.37
C LEU A 384 -4.18 14.47 36.69
N ASN A 385 -4.19 15.77 36.90
CA ASN A 385 -4.74 16.39 38.13
C ASN A 385 -6.25 16.16 38.20
N TYR A 386 -6.98 16.33 37.11
CA TYR A 386 -8.42 16.02 37.04
C TYR A 386 -8.69 14.53 37.31
N ALA A 387 -7.93 13.64 36.70
CA ALA A 387 -8.07 12.19 36.91
C ALA A 387 -7.81 11.78 38.37
N SER A 388 -6.86 12.44 39.03
CA SER A 388 -6.47 12.17 40.42
C SER A 388 -7.36 12.86 41.45
N GLY A 389 -8.33 13.69 41.00
CA GLY A 389 -9.16 14.48 41.92
C GLY A 389 -8.41 15.57 42.69
N ILE A 390 -7.19 15.92 42.22
CA ILE A 390 -6.39 16.98 42.81
C ILE A 390 -6.88 18.31 42.25
N GLU A 391 -7.72 19.01 42.99
CA GLU A 391 -8.12 20.37 42.65
C GLU A 391 -6.90 21.31 42.72
N ASN A 392 -6.70 22.10 41.66
CA ASN A 392 -5.76 23.19 41.72
C ASN A 392 -6.22 24.20 42.78
N ALA A 393 -5.44 24.40 43.80
CA ALA A 393 -5.66 25.43 44.81
C ALA A 393 -5.79 26.81 44.12
N GLY A 394 -7.02 27.25 43.83
CA GLY A 394 -7.25 28.59 43.30
C GLY A 394 -8.44 28.78 42.35
N SER A 395 -9.08 27.74 41.80
CA SER A 395 -10.29 27.92 41.02
C SER A 395 -11.48 27.15 41.64
N LYS A 396 -12.60 27.85 41.87
CA LYS A 396 -13.84 27.22 42.29
C LYS A 396 -14.31 26.27 41.21
N ALA A 397 -14.59 25.01 41.59
CA ALA A 397 -15.17 24.02 40.69
C ALA A 397 -16.50 24.56 40.10
N GLU A 398 -16.60 24.64 38.78
CA GLU A 398 -17.83 25.01 38.09
C GLU A 398 -18.72 23.79 37.92
N PRO A 399 -20.09 23.96 37.94
CA PRO A 399 -21.02 22.87 37.66
C PRO A 399 -20.77 22.35 36.22
N GLY A 400 -20.30 21.12 36.11
CA GLY A 400 -19.94 20.45 34.83
C GLY A 400 -18.59 19.70 34.87
N ASP A 401 -17.82 19.87 35.92
CA ASP A 401 -16.48 19.25 36.07
C ASP A 401 -16.53 17.73 36.26
N GLU A 402 -17.66 17.15 36.65
CA GLU A 402 -17.77 15.69 36.84
C GLU A 402 -17.60 14.91 35.53
N GLU A 403 -18.09 15.43 34.41
CA GLU A 403 -17.93 14.81 33.10
C GLU A 403 -16.45 14.88 32.64
N LEU A 404 -15.81 16.01 32.89
CA LEU A 404 -14.39 16.22 32.61
C LEU A 404 -13.50 15.30 33.45
N GLN A 405 -13.83 15.11 34.73
CA GLN A 405 -13.15 14.18 35.63
C GLN A 405 -13.35 12.72 35.17
N ARG A 406 -14.57 12.37 34.73
CA ARG A 406 -14.88 11.04 34.22
C ARG A 406 -14.08 10.73 32.94
N LEU A 407 -14.01 11.68 32.00
CA LEU A 407 -13.20 11.57 30.77
C LEU A 407 -11.71 11.46 31.08
N ALA A 408 -11.20 12.28 32.00
CA ALA A 408 -9.80 12.25 32.40
C ALA A 408 -9.41 10.94 33.11
N ARG A 409 -10.27 10.39 33.97
CA ARG A 409 -10.10 9.08 34.61
C ARG A 409 -10.10 7.97 33.56
N ARG A 410 -11.06 7.97 32.63
CA ARG A 410 -11.14 6.98 31.55
C ARG A 410 -9.87 7.00 30.69
N LEU A 411 -9.35 8.18 30.32
CA LEU A 411 -8.10 8.32 29.60
C LEU A 411 -6.89 7.77 30.38
N THR A 412 -6.79 8.09 31.66
CA THR A 412 -5.66 7.64 32.50
C THR A 412 -5.72 6.15 32.82
N GLU A 413 -6.90 5.58 33.06
CA GLU A 413 -7.07 4.16 33.37
C GLU A 413 -6.84 3.27 32.12
N THR A 414 -7.34 3.73 30.97
CA THR A 414 -7.29 2.92 29.73
C THR A 414 -5.97 3.09 28.96
N HIS A 415 -5.31 4.25 29.08
CA HIS A 415 -4.15 4.64 28.24
C HIS A 415 -2.98 5.24 29.04
N LYS A 416 -2.85 4.91 30.29
CA LYS A 416 -1.76 5.42 31.15
C LYS A 416 -0.38 5.27 30.48
N ASN A 417 -0.11 4.10 29.90
CA ASN A 417 1.16 3.82 29.24
C ASN A 417 1.37 4.66 27.96
N ASP A 418 0.31 4.97 27.22
CA ASP A 418 0.41 5.77 25.99
C ASP A 418 0.55 7.26 26.31
N LEU A 419 -0.17 7.73 27.32
CA LEU A 419 -0.02 9.09 27.83
C LEU A 419 1.38 9.31 28.42
N ASP A 420 1.93 8.34 29.16
CA ASP A 420 3.28 8.41 29.70
C ASP A 420 4.35 8.40 28.58
N LYS A 421 4.16 7.60 27.52
CA LYS A 421 5.03 7.61 26.33
C LYS A 421 4.97 8.96 25.60
N ILE A 422 3.78 9.50 25.38
CA ILE A 422 3.59 10.82 24.76
C ILE A 422 4.27 11.89 25.61
N TYR A 423 4.10 11.83 26.93
CA TYR A 423 4.74 12.76 27.87
C TYR A 423 6.27 12.67 27.79
N ASN A 424 6.84 11.48 27.79
CA ASN A 424 8.28 11.26 27.70
C ASN A 424 8.85 11.75 26.36
N VAL A 425 8.16 11.50 25.24
CA VAL A 425 8.56 12.05 23.92
C VAL A 425 8.51 13.58 23.90
N ILE A 426 7.52 14.18 24.56
CA ILE A 426 7.41 15.64 24.70
C ILE A 426 8.55 16.19 25.55
N GLN A 427 8.88 15.55 26.68
CA GLN A 427 9.98 15.95 27.55
C GLN A 427 11.32 15.85 26.81
N ASP A 428 11.61 14.76 26.12
CA ASP A 428 12.83 14.59 25.34
C ASP A 428 12.96 15.66 24.23
N LYS A 429 11.85 15.98 23.52
CA LYS A 429 11.84 17.09 22.55
C LYS A 429 12.08 18.46 23.20
N LEU A 430 11.55 18.70 24.39
CA LEU A 430 11.78 19.95 25.13
C LEU A 430 13.23 20.06 25.59
N GLU A 431 13.83 18.97 26.08
CA GLU A 431 15.23 18.92 26.47
C GLU A 431 16.17 19.11 25.29
N ASN A 432 15.85 18.45 24.15
CA ASN A 432 16.63 18.60 22.91
C ASN A 432 16.51 20.01 22.31
N GLN A 433 15.33 20.65 22.35
CA GLN A 433 15.19 22.06 21.97
C GLN A 433 15.98 22.98 22.88
N SER A 434 16.00 22.72 24.20
CA SER A 434 16.78 23.48 25.15
C SER A 434 18.29 23.34 24.88
N LYS A 435 18.77 22.13 24.57
CA LYS A 435 20.18 21.89 24.19
C LYS A 435 20.56 22.59 22.88
N ILE A 436 19.70 22.54 21.87
CA ILE A 436 19.93 23.24 20.59
C ILE A 436 19.95 24.74 20.78
N MET A 437 19.04 25.31 21.59
CA MET A 437 19.03 26.75 21.89
C MET A 437 20.22 27.19 22.70
N ASN A 438 20.72 26.34 23.63
CA ASN A 438 21.94 26.62 24.37
C ASN A 438 23.18 26.55 23.45
N ASN A 439 23.29 25.57 22.59
CA ASN A 439 24.37 25.46 21.60
C ASN A 439 24.36 26.64 20.61
N LEU A 440 23.18 27.10 20.14
CA LEU A 440 23.08 28.30 19.30
C LEU A 440 23.45 29.59 20.04
N ARG A 441 23.21 29.67 21.36
CA ARG A 441 23.63 30.79 22.18
C ARG A 441 25.15 30.82 22.38
N GLU A 442 25.76 29.66 22.64
CA GLU A 442 27.22 29.53 22.72
C GLU A 442 27.92 29.90 21.42
N VAL A 443 27.40 29.41 20.29
CA VAL A 443 27.90 29.77 18.95
C VAL A 443 27.70 31.25 18.64
N GLY A 444 26.59 31.85 19.09
CA GLY A 444 26.33 33.28 18.96
C GLY A 444 27.30 34.13 19.78
N ASP A 445 27.61 33.69 21.01
CA ASP A 445 28.57 34.35 21.89
C ASP A 445 30.01 34.22 21.37
N ASP A 446 30.38 33.08 20.82
CA ASP A 446 31.71 32.86 20.22
C ASP A 446 31.87 33.63 18.90
N LEU A 447 30.85 33.73 18.07
CA LEU A 447 30.83 34.60 16.90
C LEU A 447 30.92 36.08 17.28
N SER A 448 30.22 36.50 18.35
CA SER A 448 30.31 37.87 18.89
C SER A 448 31.70 38.20 19.41
N LYS A 449 32.37 37.27 20.11
CA LYS A 449 33.77 37.39 20.54
C LYS A 449 34.73 37.43 19.36
N PHE A 450 34.50 36.58 18.34
CA PHE A 450 35.30 36.58 17.13
C PHE A 450 35.19 37.91 16.37
N PHE A 451 33.99 38.45 16.17
CA PHE A 451 33.80 39.77 15.54
C PHE A 451 34.35 40.91 16.33
N LYS A 452 34.26 40.91 17.65
CA LYS A 452 34.91 41.90 18.51
C LYS A 452 36.44 41.84 18.46
N LYS A 453 37.01 40.69 18.18
CA LYS A 453 38.47 40.49 18.05
C LYS A 453 38.98 40.79 16.66
N ALA A 454 38.13 40.63 15.61
CA ALA A 454 38.49 40.91 14.22
C ALA A 454 38.28 42.37 13.81
N VAL A 455 37.37 43.11 14.50
CA VAL A 455 37.11 44.53 14.27
C VAL A 455 37.64 45.26 15.52
N GLY A 456 38.95 45.63 15.50
CA GLY A 456 39.55 46.39 16.56
C GLY A 456 38.75 47.66 16.94
N PRO A 457 38.97 48.24 18.16
CA PRO A 457 38.24 49.40 18.60
C PRO A 457 38.56 50.59 17.68
N ASP A 458 37.52 51.24 17.18
CA ASP A 458 37.50 52.47 16.34
C ASP A 458 37.47 52.26 14.84
N ARG A 459 36.24 52.09 14.34
CA ARG A 459 35.76 52.76 13.12
C ARG A 459 34.24 52.96 13.18
N LYS A 460 33.83 54.23 13.21
CA LYS A 460 32.43 54.66 13.01
C LYS A 460 31.89 54.14 11.69
N PRO A 461 30.62 53.79 11.60
CA PRO A 461 29.97 53.43 10.34
C PRO A 461 29.86 54.67 9.42
N PRO A 462 30.04 54.54 8.10
CA PRO A 462 29.77 55.64 7.18
C PRO A 462 28.25 55.86 7.08
N ALA A 463 27.92 57.16 6.95
CA ALA A 463 26.56 57.66 6.84
C ALA A 463 25.90 57.21 5.55
N ASN A 464 24.58 57.01 5.60
CA ASN A 464 23.70 56.90 4.46
C ASN A 464 23.72 58.22 3.72
N ASP A 465 23.97 58.18 2.39
CA ASP A 465 23.55 59.23 1.49
C ASP A 465 22.57 58.59 0.51
N ASP A 466 21.32 59.03 0.65
CA ASP A 466 20.26 58.94 -0.35
C ASP A 466 20.53 59.98 -1.44
N ASP A 467 20.08 59.67 -2.62
CA ASP A 467 19.54 60.49 -3.69
C ASP A 467 20.19 60.38 -5.06
N ASN A 468 19.28 60.16 -5.96
CA ASN A 468 19.16 60.59 -7.37
C ASN A 468 19.25 59.51 -8.48
N ASN A 469 18.04 59.19 -8.93
CA ASN A 469 17.66 58.84 -10.31
C ASN A 469 17.77 60.14 -11.16
N PRO A 470 17.93 60.21 -12.53
CA PRO A 470 17.13 59.49 -13.51
C PRO A 470 17.84 59.10 -14.84
N ASP A 471 17.05 58.46 -15.68
CA ASP A 471 17.00 58.43 -17.16
C ASP A 471 17.43 57.11 -17.85
N ALA A 472 16.42 56.45 -18.39
CA ALA A 472 16.48 55.56 -19.57
C ALA A 472 16.65 56.40 -20.86
N PRO A 473 17.09 55.90 -22.02
CA PRO A 473 16.29 54.96 -22.80
C PRO A 473 17.04 53.98 -23.74
N ALA A 474 16.27 52.99 -24.12
CA ALA A 474 16.08 52.36 -25.46
C ALA A 474 17.24 51.82 -26.31
N ASN A 475 16.95 50.60 -26.71
CA ASN A 475 17.00 50.02 -28.08
C ASN A 475 18.17 49.14 -28.53
N SER A 476 17.69 48.02 -29.01
CA SER A 476 18.04 47.23 -30.25
C SER A 476 19.18 46.23 -30.20
N ASP A 477 18.79 45.07 -30.53
CA ASP A 477 19.17 44.19 -31.63
C ASP A 477 19.54 42.75 -31.27
N LYS A 478 18.99 41.93 -32.11
CA LYS A 478 18.99 40.44 -32.14
C LYS A 478 20.34 39.85 -32.58
N PRO A 479 20.47 38.51 -32.70
CA PRO A 479 21.55 37.68 -32.16
C PRO A 479 22.60 37.26 -33.21
N PRO A 480 23.56 36.42 -32.84
CA PRO A 480 23.85 35.31 -33.72
C PRO A 480 23.94 33.94 -33.00
N ALA A 481 23.59 32.98 -33.82
CA ALA A 481 23.54 31.56 -33.61
C ALA A 481 24.93 30.92 -33.42
N GLY A 482 24.92 29.76 -32.80
CA GLY A 482 25.92 28.73 -33.08
C GLY A 482 26.60 28.12 -31.86
N GLY A 483 26.37 26.82 -31.64
CA GLY A 483 27.17 26.05 -30.72
C GLY A 483 26.54 24.77 -30.25
N LEU A 484 26.46 23.78 -31.10
CA LEU A 484 26.23 22.38 -30.78
C LEU A 484 27.22 21.87 -29.74
N ASN A 485 26.76 21.34 -28.63
CA ASN A 485 27.56 20.45 -27.80
C ASN A 485 26.86 19.10 -27.65
N GLN A 486 27.47 18.11 -28.22
CA GLN A 486 27.10 16.70 -28.24
C GLN A 486 27.40 16.10 -26.87
N THR A 487 26.41 15.44 -26.26
CA THR A 487 26.65 14.49 -25.18
C THR A 487 27.03 13.12 -25.75
N PRO A 488 27.97 12.39 -25.12
CA PRO A 488 28.49 11.15 -25.70
C PRO A 488 27.54 9.97 -25.48
N LYS A 489 27.23 9.26 -26.55
CA LYS A 489 26.56 7.97 -26.57
C LYS A 489 27.44 6.91 -25.91
N ARG A 490 27.00 6.31 -24.80
CA ARG A 490 27.56 5.07 -24.26
C ARG A 490 27.13 3.89 -25.14
N LYS A 491 28.09 3.27 -25.80
CA LYS A 491 27.91 1.96 -26.45
C LYS A 491 27.94 0.88 -25.38
N PHE A 492 26.85 0.09 -25.28
CA PHE A 492 26.87 -1.21 -24.62
C PHE A 492 27.22 -2.27 -25.66
N GLY A 493 28.37 -2.91 -25.50
CA GLY A 493 28.72 -4.15 -26.19
C GLY A 493 28.60 -5.31 -25.19
N PRO A 494 28.27 -6.53 -25.66
CA PRO A 494 28.07 -7.66 -24.75
C PRO A 494 29.44 -8.20 -24.32
N LYS A 495 29.58 -8.47 -23.01
CA LYS A 495 30.62 -9.40 -22.51
C LYS A 495 29.88 -10.48 -21.72
N TRP A 496 30.17 -11.67 -22.13
CA TRP A 496 29.85 -12.99 -21.55
C TRP A 496 30.31 -13.09 -20.09
#